data_33c7f00d8b8b45b7cdf0494fb46104b6
#
_entry.id   33c7f00d8b8b45b7cdf0494fb46104b6
#
_cell.length_a   1.000
_cell.length_b   1.000
_cell.length_c   1.000
_cell.angle_alpha   90.00
_cell.angle_beta   90.00
_cell.angle_gamma   90.00
#
_symmetry.space_group_name_H-M   'P 1'
#
loop_
_entity.id
_entity.type
_entity.pdbx_description
1 polymer ?
#
loop_
_entity_poly.entity_id
_entity_poly.type
_entity_poly.pdbx_seq_one_letter_code
_entity_poly.pdbx_strand_id
1 'polypeptide(L)'
;GLNQWLSVSSEVEALASCSGHWPGFMPKEVKRIKTASNWPLEMHYDTPQTLGLDRLLLANATWLEFQKDLLVITMGTCITYNIVKNGALKGGAISPGLQMRFRAMKDYTSDLPLVEGNLEAPILGTSTEGSLQAGVNVALVKEVEGMSAQFCHEFDLDTVVICGGDRNALRNHLKKHIFAPSNYELYALKRIHEYFKNQGLS
;
A
#
# COMPACT_ATOMS: atom_id res chain seq x y z
N GLY A 1 -6.26 -9.89 2.77
CA GLY A 1 -5.00 -9.65 3.42
C GLY A 1 -5.07 -10.07 4.88
N LEU A 2 -4.23 -11.00 5.28
CA LEU A 2 -4.17 -11.53 6.65
C LEU A 2 -3.54 -10.51 7.58
N ASN A 3 -4.14 -10.37 8.73
CA ASN A 3 -3.76 -9.57 9.88
C ASN A 3 -2.28 -9.73 10.22
N GLN A 4 -1.58 -8.62 10.35
CA GLN A 4 -0.19 -8.60 10.75
C GLN A 4 -0.10 -8.40 12.25
N TRP A 5 0.70 -9.22 12.93
CA TRP A 5 0.93 -9.22 14.36
C TRP A 5 2.32 -8.70 14.69
N LEU A 6 2.41 -7.84 15.70
CA LEU A 6 3.67 -7.47 16.34
C LEU A 6 3.57 -7.75 17.83
N SER A 7 4.47 -8.58 18.36
CA SER A 7 4.75 -8.68 19.79
C SER A 7 6.03 -7.88 20.08
N VAL A 8 5.98 -6.94 21.01
CA VAL A 8 7.15 -6.17 21.45
C VAL A 8 7.27 -6.24 22.95
N SER A 9 8.27 -7.01 23.43
CA SER A 9 8.82 -7.13 24.78
C SER A 9 7.90 -7.44 25.97
N SER A 10 8.44 -7.88 27.08
CA SER A 10 7.95 -8.52 28.30
C SER A 10 6.58 -8.16 28.92
N GLU A 11 5.89 -7.14 28.42
CA GLU A 11 4.45 -6.93 28.48
C GLU A 11 3.96 -6.85 27.03
N VAL A 12 3.36 -7.95 26.54
CA VAL A 12 2.96 -8.09 25.15
C VAL A 12 1.73 -7.21 24.90
N GLU A 13 1.91 -5.95 24.52
CA GLU A 13 0.87 -5.21 23.85
C GLU A 13 0.81 -5.66 22.38
N ALA A 14 -0.16 -6.48 22.04
CA ALA A 14 -0.43 -6.86 20.67
C ALA A 14 -1.29 -5.78 20.01
N LEU A 15 -0.83 -5.28 18.85
CA LEU A 15 -1.54 -4.30 18.04
C LEU A 15 -1.97 -4.94 16.73
N ALA A 16 -3.14 -4.57 16.26
CA ALA A 16 -3.59 -4.98 14.94
C ALA A 16 -4.29 -3.85 14.20
N SER A 17 -4.08 -3.81 12.90
CA SER A 17 -4.87 -3.04 11.97
C SER A 17 -5.60 -3.99 11.02
N CYS A 18 -6.83 -3.68 10.67
CA CYS A 18 -7.63 -4.47 9.76
C CYS A 18 -8.43 -3.53 8.85
N SER A 19 -8.19 -3.63 7.54
CA SER A 19 -9.05 -3.02 6.53
C SER A 19 -10.21 -3.99 6.25
N GLY A 20 -11.31 -3.82 6.95
CA GLY A 20 -12.47 -4.69 6.85
C GLY A 20 -13.06 -5.07 8.21
N HIS A 21 -13.77 -6.20 8.27
CA HIS A 21 -14.35 -6.68 9.51
C HIS A 21 -13.28 -7.19 10.48
N TRP A 22 -13.39 -6.75 11.74
CA TRP A 22 -12.53 -7.26 12.81
C TRP A 22 -12.80 -8.75 13.04
N PRO A 23 -11.78 -9.63 12.94
CA PRO A 23 -12.00 -11.05 13.10
C PRO A 23 -12.48 -11.40 14.52
N GLY A 24 -13.53 -12.20 14.62
CA GLY A 24 -14.12 -12.58 15.91
C GLY A 24 -13.21 -13.47 16.78
N PHE A 25 -12.13 -14.03 16.22
CA PHE A 25 -11.15 -14.85 16.95
C PHE A 25 -10.00 -14.04 17.58
N MET A 26 -10.00 -12.69 17.39
CA MET A 26 -8.94 -11.85 17.95
C MET A 26 -8.98 -11.86 19.48
N PRO A 27 -7.85 -12.12 20.16
CA PRO A 27 -7.75 -12.01 21.61
C PRO A 27 -8.16 -10.62 22.10
N LYS A 28 -8.77 -10.54 23.27
CA LYS A 28 -9.26 -9.25 23.86
C LYS A 28 -8.11 -8.28 24.18
N GLU A 29 -6.93 -8.82 24.39
CA GLU A 29 -5.70 -8.08 24.69
C GLU A 29 -5.14 -7.33 23.48
N VAL A 30 -5.62 -7.68 22.26
CA VAL A 30 -5.17 -7.02 21.04
C VAL A 30 -5.87 -5.68 20.90
N LYS A 31 -5.10 -4.60 21.00
CA LYS A 31 -5.59 -3.24 20.77
C LYS A 31 -5.76 -2.98 19.27
N ARG A 32 -6.93 -2.48 18.89
CA ARG A 32 -7.23 -2.07 17.52
C ARG A 32 -6.89 -0.59 17.32
N ILE A 33 -6.04 -0.28 16.35
CA ILE A 33 -5.89 1.10 15.87
C ILE A 33 -7.16 1.48 15.08
N LYS A 34 -7.71 2.66 15.37
CA LYS A 34 -8.93 3.18 14.75
C LYS A 34 -8.62 4.37 13.86
N THR A 35 -9.45 4.57 12.84
CA THR A 35 -9.36 5.73 11.93
C THR A 35 -9.61 7.07 12.65
N ALA A 36 -10.37 7.08 13.73
CA ALA A 36 -10.69 8.26 14.53
C ALA A 36 -9.62 8.65 15.57
N SER A 37 -8.43 8.04 15.52
CA SER A 37 -7.30 8.40 16.38
C SER A 37 -6.68 9.74 15.94
N ASN A 38 -5.93 10.39 16.84
CA ASN A 38 -5.19 11.63 16.53
C ASN A 38 -3.92 11.31 15.74
N TRP A 39 -4.08 11.16 14.45
CA TRP A 39 -3.00 10.84 13.52
C TRP A 39 -2.00 12.00 13.37
N PRO A 40 -0.71 11.71 13.06
CA PRO A 40 0.30 12.73 12.82
C PRO A 40 -0.03 13.70 11.67
N LEU A 41 -0.64 13.17 10.60
CA LEU A 41 -1.03 13.96 9.44
C LEU A 41 -2.45 14.52 9.62
N GLU A 42 -2.66 15.75 9.19
CA GLU A 42 -4.00 16.26 8.96
C GLU A 42 -4.73 15.44 7.91
N MET A 43 -6.04 15.30 8.07
CA MET A 43 -6.87 14.52 7.17
C MET A 43 -7.63 15.44 6.21
N HIS A 44 -7.18 15.52 4.97
CA HIS A 44 -7.86 16.24 3.89
C HIS A 44 -8.54 15.27 2.92
N TYR A 45 -9.36 14.39 3.46
CA TYR A 45 -10.07 13.35 2.72
C TYR A 45 -11.56 13.51 2.95
N ASP A 46 -12.37 13.67 1.89
CA ASP A 46 -13.80 14.02 1.98
C ASP A 46 -14.63 13.00 2.78
N THR A 47 -14.22 11.73 2.74
CA THR A 47 -14.88 10.62 3.43
C THR A 47 -13.93 9.86 4.34
N PRO A 48 -13.41 10.47 5.42
CA PRO A 48 -12.37 9.86 6.26
C PRO A 48 -12.80 8.52 6.88
N GLN A 49 -14.11 8.33 7.12
CA GLN A 49 -14.68 7.08 7.66
C GLN A 49 -14.57 5.89 6.69
N THR A 50 -14.39 6.12 5.40
CA THR A 50 -14.23 5.07 4.38
C THR A 50 -12.76 4.86 3.97
N LEU A 51 -11.84 5.69 4.45
CA LEU A 51 -10.42 5.55 4.16
C LEU A 51 -9.88 4.26 4.79
N GLY A 52 -9.24 3.43 3.97
CA GLY A 52 -8.60 2.20 4.44
C GLY A 52 -7.55 2.50 5.52
N LEU A 53 -7.62 1.76 6.63
CA LEU A 53 -6.72 1.96 7.76
C LEU A 53 -5.25 1.67 7.37
N ASP A 54 -5.02 0.75 6.46
CA ASP A 54 -3.72 0.43 5.87
C ASP A 54 -3.11 1.63 5.14
N ARG A 55 -3.91 2.34 4.33
CA ARG A 55 -3.49 3.56 3.63
C ARG A 55 -3.11 4.67 4.62
N LEU A 56 -3.98 4.88 5.62
CA LEU A 56 -3.76 5.87 6.65
C LEU A 56 -2.50 5.57 7.48
N LEU A 57 -2.34 4.31 7.90
CA LEU A 57 -1.19 3.82 8.65
C LEU A 57 0.12 4.07 7.90
N LEU A 58 0.19 3.61 6.64
CA LEU A 58 1.40 3.71 5.84
C LEU A 58 1.77 5.15 5.49
N ALA A 59 0.78 5.99 5.14
CA ALA A 59 1.03 7.40 4.85
C ALA A 59 1.63 8.13 6.08
N ASN A 60 1.02 7.94 7.25
CA ASN A 60 1.48 8.57 8.49
C ASN A 60 2.85 8.07 8.94
N ALA A 61 3.08 6.75 8.92
CA ALA A 61 4.36 6.18 9.34
C ALA A 61 5.49 6.61 8.41
N THR A 62 5.24 6.61 7.09
CA THR A 62 6.23 7.06 6.10
C THR A 62 6.54 8.54 6.27
N TRP A 63 5.52 9.36 6.51
CA TRP A 63 5.76 10.78 6.79
C TRP A 63 6.56 11.00 8.07
N LEU A 64 6.28 10.26 9.14
CA LEU A 64 7.07 10.33 10.39
C LEU A 64 8.54 9.92 10.19
N GLU A 65 8.83 9.05 9.23
CA GLU A 65 10.19 8.61 8.91
C GLU A 65 10.94 9.63 8.08
N PHE A 66 10.34 10.12 7.02
CA PHE A 66 11.03 10.98 6.06
C PHE A 66 10.88 12.48 6.35
N GLN A 67 9.85 12.91 7.09
CA GLN A 67 9.53 14.31 7.40
C GLN A 67 9.51 15.21 6.15
N LYS A 68 8.92 14.69 5.06
CA LYS A 68 8.86 15.34 3.75
C LYS A 68 7.50 15.19 3.11
N ASP A 69 7.22 16.04 2.14
CA ASP A 69 6.16 15.81 1.16
C ASP A 69 6.54 14.62 0.29
N LEU A 70 5.61 13.68 0.10
CA LEU A 70 5.93 12.42 -0.57
C LEU A 70 4.69 11.71 -1.13
N LEU A 71 4.93 10.81 -2.06
CA LEU A 71 3.97 9.84 -2.56
C LEU A 71 4.26 8.47 -1.95
N VAL A 72 3.27 7.87 -1.29
CA VAL A 72 3.36 6.48 -0.80
C VAL A 72 2.57 5.58 -1.74
N ILE A 73 3.23 4.60 -2.32
CA ILE A 73 2.62 3.58 -3.18
C ILE A 73 2.65 2.26 -2.45
N THR A 74 1.48 1.64 -2.27
CA THR A 74 1.40 0.29 -1.68
C THR A 74 1.00 -0.71 -2.75
N MET A 75 1.78 -1.78 -2.90
CA MET A 75 1.56 -2.83 -3.88
C MET A 75 1.17 -4.14 -3.22
N GLY A 76 -0.06 -4.54 -3.43
CA GLY A 76 -0.65 -5.79 -2.92
C GLY A 76 -1.88 -6.19 -3.73
N THR A 77 -2.95 -6.60 -3.06
CA THR A 77 -4.24 -6.91 -3.72
C THR A 77 -4.71 -5.77 -4.59
N CYS A 78 -4.58 -4.53 -4.10
CA CYS A 78 -4.70 -3.31 -4.88
C CYS A 78 -3.36 -2.57 -4.90
N ILE A 79 -3.18 -1.70 -5.89
CA ILE A 79 -2.17 -0.65 -5.86
C ILE A 79 -2.85 0.60 -5.31
N THR A 80 -2.29 1.19 -4.26
CA THR A 80 -2.80 2.45 -3.72
C THR A 80 -1.73 3.53 -3.81
N TYR A 81 -2.14 4.73 -4.17
CA TYR A 81 -1.31 5.92 -4.23
C TYR A 81 -1.82 6.89 -3.17
N ASN A 82 -0.94 7.39 -2.29
CA ASN A 82 -1.32 8.28 -1.21
C ASN A 82 -0.40 9.49 -1.21
N ILE A 83 -0.98 10.67 -1.39
CA ILE A 83 -0.25 11.94 -1.49
C ILE A 83 -0.21 12.58 -0.10
N VAL A 84 0.99 12.81 0.38
CA VAL A 84 1.26 13.58 1.59
C VAL A 84 1.91 14.89 1.20
N LYS A 85 1.26 16.00 1.50
CA LYS A 85 1.74 17.35 1.18
C LYS A 85 1.43 18.33 2.31
N ASN A 86 2.44 19.09 2.74
CA ASN A 86 2.33 20.09 3.81
C ASN A 86 1.74 19.53 5.12
N GLY A 87 2.21 18.36 5.56
CA GLY A 87 1.75 17.72 6.79
C GLY A 87 0.32 17.16 6.75
N ALA A 88 -0.28 17.01 5.55
CA ALA A 88 -1.62 16.49 5.36
C ALA A 88 -1.68 15.34 4.36
N LEU A 89 -2.54 14.36 4.64
CA LEU A 89 -2.95 13.34 3.67
C LEU A 89 -4.00 13.95 2.75
N LYS A 90 -3.62 14.21 1.49
CA LYS A 90 -4.47 14.88 0.50
C LYS A 90 -5.45 13.94 -0.22
N GLY A 91 -5.17 12.64 -0.21
CA GLY A 91 -5.92 11.66 -0.98
C GLY A 91 -5.00 10.83 -1.87
N GLY A 92 -5.54 10.35 -2.99
CA GLY A 92 -4.76 9.56 -3.94
C GLY A 92 -5.64 8.70 -4.85
N ALA A 93 -5.08 7.58 -5.33
CA ALA A 93 -5.77 6.67 -6.23
C ALA A 93 -5.71 5.22 -5.74
N ILE A 94 -6.60 4.40 -6.28
CA ILE A 94 -6.63 2.95 -6.06
C ILE A 94 -6.81 2.29 -7.43
N SER A 95 -5.98 1.29 -7.71
CA SER A 95 -6.12 0.47 -8.91
C SER A 95 -5.94 -1.02 -8.59
N PRO A 96 -6.33 -1.93 -9.49
CA PRO A 96 -6.16 -3.37 -9.27
C PRO A 96 -4.68 -3.75 -9.19
N GLY A 97 -4.31 -4.58 -8.20
CA GLY A 97 -3.00 -5.18 -8.14
C GLY A 97 -2.78 -6.27 -9.19
N LEU A 98 -1.56 -6.80 -9.27
CA LEU A 98 -1.13 -7.73 -10.31
C LEU A 98 -2.08 -8.94 -10.44
N GLN A 99 -2.29 -9.66 -9.36
CA GLN A 99 -3.12 -10.88 -9.37
C GLN A 99 -4.61 -10.57 -9.59
N MET A 100 -5.08 -9.42 -9.13
CA MET A 100 -6.46 -8.99 -9.35
C MET A 100 -6.74 -8.78 -10.85
N ARG A 101 -5.78 -8.24 -11.60
CA ARG A 101 -5.91 -8.05 -13.06
C ARG A 101 -6.06 -9.40 -13.80
N PHE A 102 -5.23 -10.37 -13.47
CA PHE A 102 -5.32 -11.71 -14.06
C PHE A 102 -6.63 -12.40 -13.70
N ARG A 103 -7.06 -12.32 -12.44
CA ARG A 103 -8.35 -12.87 -12.01
C ARG A 103 -9.51 -12.19 -12.68
N ALA A 104 -9.52 -10.87 -12.81
CA ALA A 104 -10.56 -10.16 -13.51
C ALA A 104 -10.69 -10.61 -14.98
N MET A 105 -9.56 -10.77 -15.69
CA MET A 105 -9.60 -11.26 -17.06
C MET A 105 -10.14 -12.69 -17.15
N LYS A 106 -9.79 -13.57 -16.20
CA LYS A 106 -10.37 -14.91 -16.11
C LYS A 106 -11.87 -14.88 -15.82
N ASP A 107 -12.30 -14.07 -14.85
CA ASP A 107 -13.68 -14.10 -14.32
C ASP A 107 -14.68 -13.39 -15.24
N TYR A 108 -14.22 -12.40 -16.00
CA TYR A 108 -15.08 -11.59 -16.89
C TYR A 108 -14.96 -11.96 -18.38
N THR A 109 -14.28 -13.06 -18.71
CA THR A 109 -14.24 -13.61 -20.08
C THR A 109 -14.51 -15.10 -20.08
N SER A 110 -15.02 -15.66 -21.20
CA SER A 110 -15.39 -17.08 -21.31
C SER A 110 -14.17 -18.01 -21.36
N ASP A 111 -13.10 -17.58 -22.07
CA ASP A 111 -12.08 -18.52 -22.54
C ASP A 111 -10.66 -18.18 -22.06
N LEU A 112 -10.46 -17.01 -21.42
CA LEU A 112 -9.12 -16.67 -20.95
C LEU A 112 -8.73 -17.49 -19.70
N PRO A 113 -7.53 -18.10 -19.70
CA PRO A 113 -7.05 -18.86 -18.55
C PRO A 113 -6.65 -17.94 -17.40
N LEU A 114 -6.66 -18.46 -16.18
CA LEU A 114 -5.97 -17.81 -15.07
C LEU A 114 -4.45 -17.99 -15.25
N VAL A 115 -3.73 -16.88 -15.31
CA VAL A 115 -2.28 -16.85 -15.51
C VAL A 115 -1.63 -16.22 -14.28
N GLU A 116 -0.43 -16.71 -13.92
CA GLU A 116 0.39 -16.08 -12.90
C GLU A 116 1.21 -14.93 -13.49
N GLY A 117 1.34 -13.84 -12.71
CA GLY A 117 2.11 -12.69 -13.11
C GLY A 117 3.61 -12.99 -13.22
N ASN A 118 4.21 -12.57 -14.32
CA ASN A 118 5.64 -12.62 -14.54
C ASN A 118 6.13 -11.28 -15.10
N LEU A 119 6.69 -10.40 -14.26
CA LEU A 119 7.14 -9.07 -14.66
C LEU A 119 8.37 -9.08 -15.58
N GLU A 120 9.02 -10.23 -15.76
CA GLU A 120 10.08 -10.44 -16.76
C GLU A 120 9.50 -10.85 -18.12
N ALA A 121 8.18 -10.95 -18.27
CA ALA A 121 7.55 -11.32 -19.54
C ALA A 121 7.88 -10.29 -20.63
N PRO A 122 8.10 -10.76 -21.88
CA PRO A 122 8.38 -9.87 -23.00
C PRO A 122 7.16 -8.99 -23.31
N ILE A 123 7.40 -7.84 -23.92
CA ILE A 123 6.34 -6.89 -24.29
C ILE A 123 5.37 -7.47 -25.35
N LEU A 124 5.79 -8.46 -26.09
CA LEU A 124 4.98 -9.13 -27.11
C LEU A 124 4.78 -10.59 -26.74
N GLY A 125 3.54 -10.99 -26.48
CA GLY A 125 3.15 -12.39 -26.34
C GLY A 125 2.78 -13.01 -27.68
N THR A 126 3.20 -14.28 -27.89
CA THR A 126 2.89 -15.07 -29.09
C THR A 126 1.93 -16.24 -28.79
N SER A 127 1.41 -16.30 -27.58
CA SER A 127 0.35 -17.22 -27.14
C SER A 127 -0.66 -16.45 -26.30
N THR A 128 -1.83 -17.04 -26.01
CA THR A 128 -2.84 -16.42 -25.13
C THR A 128 -2.25 -16.09 -23.76
N GLU A 129 -1.56 -17.03 -23.14
CA GLU A 129 -0.90 -16.83 -21.85
C GLU A 129 0.18 -15.74 -21.92
N GLY A 130 1.08 -15.82 -22.92
CA GLY A 130 2.11 -14.82 -23.14
C GLY A 130 1.53 -13.42 -23.41
N SER A 131 0.41 -13.33 -24.12
CA SER A 131 -0.28 -12.06 -24.38
C SER A 131 -0.92 -11.48 -23.11
N LEU A 132 -1.51 -12.32 -22.26
CA LEU A 132 -2.01 -11.92 -20.94
C LEU A 132 -0.88 -11.41 -20.05
N GLN A 133 0.24 -12.14 -20.00
CA GLN A 133 1.42 -11.72 -19.23
C GLN A 133 2.00 -10.40 -19.77
N ALA A 134 2.21 -10.28 -21.07
CA ALA A 134 2.70 -9.05 -21.70
C ALA A 134 1.79 -7.86 -21.40
N GLY A 135 0.48 -8.00 -21.63
CA GLY A 135 -0.49 -6.93 -21.43
C GLY A 135 -0.59 -6.48 -19.97
N VAL A 136 -0.76 -7.43 -19.04
CA VAL A 136 -0.94 -7.10 -17.63
C VAL A 136 0.34 -6.56 -16.98
N ASN A 137 1.48 -7.24 -17.21
CA ASN A 137 2.73 -6.87 -16.52
C ASN A 137 3.29 -5.55 -17.03
N VAL A 138 3.35 -5.37 -18.34
CA VAL A 138 3.86 -4.12 -18.92
C VAL A 138 2.94 -2.94 -18.58
N ALA A 139 1.62 -3.13 -18.65
CA ALA A 139 0.67 -2.09 -18.30
C ALA A 139 0.79 -1.68 -16.82
N LEU A 140 1.00 -2.64 -15.91
CA LEU A 140 1.19 -2.36 -14.49
C LEU A 140 2.45 -1.52 -14.24
N VAL A 141 3.58 -1.87 -14.88
CA VAL A 141 4.82 -1.07 -14.78
C VAL A 141 4.57 0.34 -15.30
N LYS A 142 3.95 0.48 -16.47
CA LYS A 142 3.66 1.78 -17.09
C LYS A 142 2.67 2.61 -16.30
N GLU A 143 1.69 1.98 -15.68
CA GLU A 143 0.78 2.67 -14.77
C GLU A 143 1.53 3.26 -13.58
N VAL A 144 2.35 2.46 -12.89
CA VAL A 144 3.06 2.95 -11.70
C VAL A 144 4.08 4.05 -12.08
N GLU A 145 4.79 3.89 -13.20
CA GLU A 145 5.67 4.93 -13.73
C GLU A 145 4.89 6.22 -14.04
N GLY A 146 3.82 6.12 -14.83
CA GLY A 146 3.04 7.26 -15.28
C GLY A 146 2.31 7.97 -14.13
N MET A 147 1.64 7.21 -13.27
CA MET A 147 0.94 7.76 -12.10
C MET A 147 1.92 8.44 -11.13
N SER A 148 3.08 7.83 -10.89
CA SER A 148 4.11 8.44 -10.03
C SER A 148 4.59 9.78 -10.62
N ALA A 149 4.92 9.79 -11.91
CA ALA A 149 5.38 11.01 -12.59
C ALA A 149 4.31 12.11 -12.56
N GLN A 150 3.04 11.75 -12.82
CA GLN A 150 1.93 12.69 -12.81
C GLN A 150 1.71 13.30 -11.41
N PHE A 151 1.64 12.47 -10.37
CA PHE A 151 1.47 12.96 -8.99
C PHE A 151 2.65 13.80 -8.53
N CYS A 152 3.89 13.37 -8.83
CA CYS A 152 5.07 14.15 -8.49
C CYS A 152 5.06 15.52 -9.17
N HIS A 153 4.66 15.58 -10.42
CA HIS A 153 4.57 16.86 -11.17
C HIS A 153 3.45 17.75 -10.63
N GLU A 154 2.23 17.23 -10.45
CA GLU A 154 1.07 18.03 -10.02
C GLU A 154 1.17 18.53 -8.58
N PHE A 155 1.76 17.75 -7.70
CA PHE A 155 1.87 18.06 -6.27
C PHE A 155 3.27 18.51 -5.85
N ASP A 156 4.19 18.70 -6.82
CA ASP A 156 5.57 19.08 -6.54
C ASP A 156 6.21 18.20 -5.47
N LEU A 157 6.30 16.88 -5.76
CA LEU A 157 6.87 15.86 -4.87
C LEU A 157 8.18 15.35 -5.47
N ASP A 158 9.21 15.26 -4.65
CA ASP A 158 10.52 14.70 -5.03
C ASP A 158 10.76 13.29 -4.50
N THR A 159 9.91 12.83 -3.59
CA THR A 159 10.09 11.58 -2.86
C THR A 159 8.93 10.63 -3.13
N VAL A 160 9.25 9.42 -3.61
CA VAL A 160 8.29 8.32 -3.82
C VAL A 160 8.75 7.11 -3.05
N VAL A 161 7.90 6.60 -2.16
CA VAL A 161 8.16 5.40 -1.36
C VAL A 161 7.21 4.29 -1.79
N ILE A 162 7.78 3.14 -2.19
CA ILE A 162 7.03 1.95 -2.61
C ILE A 162 7.13 0.87 -1.54
N CYS A 163 5.99 0.40 -1.06
CA CYS A 163 5.85 -0.67 -0.07
C CYS A 163 4.85 -1.74 -0.53
N GLY A 164 4.55 -2.71 0.33
CA GLY A 164 3.66 -3.83 -0.01
C GLY A 164 4.39 -5.09 -0.47
N GLY A 165 3.67 -6.21 -0.51
CA GLY A 165 4.22 -7.53 -0.82
C GLY A 165 4.82 -7.65 -2.22
N ASP A 166 4.17 -7.01 -3.20
CA ASP A 166 4.54 -7.12 -4.63
C ASP A 166 5.58 -6.07 -5.07
N ARG A 167 6.07 -5.18 -4.16
CA ARG A 167 6.98 -4.08 -4.49
C ARG A 167 8.28 -4.52 -5.19
N ASN A 168 8.83 -5.68 -4.81
CA ASN A 168 10.09 -6.17 -5.37
C ASN A 168 9.99 -6.45 -6.87
N ALA A 169 8.81 -6.77 -7.34
CA ALA A 169 8.52 -7.02 -8.74
C ALA A 169 8.82 -5.80 -9.64
N LEU A 170 8.73 -4.57 -9.10
CA LEU A 170 8.99 -3.33 -9.84
C LEU A 170 10.40 -2.75 -9.62
N ARG A 171 11.20 -3.33 -8.75
CA ARG A 171 12.51 -2.76 -8.36
C ARG A 171 13.44 -2.53 -9.56
N ASN A 172 13.41 -3.44 -10.54
CA ASN A 172 14.24 -3.33 -11.74
C ASN A 172 13.76 -2.25 -12.71
N HIS A 173 12.49 -1.87 -12.62
CA HIS A 173 11.83 -0.92 -13.53
C HIS A 173 11.83 0.52 -12.97
N LEU A 174 11.74 0.67 -11.65
CA LEU A 174 11.55 1.96 -10.98
C LEU A 174 12.77 2.37 -10.13
N LYS A 175 13.93 2.56 -10.78
CA LYS A 175 15.23 2.78 -10.11
C LYS A 175 15.33 4.07 -9.29
N LYS A 176 14.48 5.07 -9.55
CA LYS A 176 14.50 6.38 -8.85
C LYS A 176 13.65 6.40 -7.57
N HIS A 177 12.93 5.34 -7.28
CA HIS A 177 12.00 5.26 -6.16
C HIS A 177 12.66 4.59 -4.94
N ILE A 178 12.20 4.94 -3.75
CA ILE A 178 12.62 4.32 -2.50
C ILE A 178 11.76 3.08 -2.28
N PHE A 179 12.39 1.92 -2.20
CA PHE A 179 11.70 0.67 -1.88
C PHE A 179 11.83 0.38 -0.39
N ALA A 180 10.71 0.42 0.30
CA ALA A 180 10.65 0.10 1.72
C ALA A 180 11.09 -1.36 1.99
N PRO A 181 11.64 -1.67 3.18
CA PRO A 181 12.02 -3.02 3.54
C PRO A 181 10.82 -3.98 3.58
N SER A 182 11.09 -5.28 3.69
CA SER A 182 10.05 -6.29 3.88
C SER A 182 9.28 -6.03 5.17
N ASN A 183 7.98 -6.33 5.15
CA ASN A 183 7.10 -6.12 6.31
C ASN A 183 7.04 -4.66 6.79
N TYR A 184 7.13 -3.71 5.87
CA TYR A 184 7.07 -2.29 6.20
C TYR A 184 5.76 -1.91 6.91
N GLU A 185 4.69 -2.63 6.65
CA GLU A 185 3.40 -2.47 7.33
C GLU A 185 3.50 -2.75 8.85
N LEU A 186 4.31 -3.73 9.24
CA LEU A 186 4.57 -4.02 10.66
C LEU A 186 5.42 -2.93 11.30
N TYR A 187 6.42 -2.45 10.59
CA TYR A 187 7.22 -1.29 11.02
C TYR A 187 6.33 -0.06 11.18
N ALA A 188 5.47 0.22 10.22
CA ALA A 188 4.52 1.32 10.25
C ALA A 188 3.58 1.23 11.47
N LEU A 189 3.06 0.02 11.75
CA LEU A 189 2.21 -0.23 12.91
C LEU A 189 2.93 0.09 14.22
N LYS A 190 4.18 -0.39 14.38
CA LYS A 190 5.03 -0.09 15.53
C LYS A 190 5.28 1.42 15.66
N ARG A 191 5.63 2.09 14.57
CA ARG A 191 5.97 3.51 14.54
C ARG A 191 4.78 4.39 14.96
N ILE A 192 3.59 4.07 14.50
CA ILE A 192 2.36 4.78 14.88
C ILE A 192 1.96 4.51 16.32
N HIS A 193 2.14 3.28 16.81
CA HIS A 193 1.92 2.99 18.23
C HIS A 193 2.84 3.80 19.15
N GLU A 194 4.14 3.84 18.84
CA GLU A 194 5.12 4.65 19.58
C GLU A 194 4.73 6.14 19.57
N TYR A 195 4.26 6.65 18.43
CA TYR A 195 3.75 8.02 18.35
C TYR A 195 2.56 8.24 19.29
N PHE A 196 1.54 7.39 19.27
CA PHE A 196 0.38 7.52 20.16
C PHE A 196 0.76 7.42 21.63
N LYS A 197 1.65 6.50 21.99
CA LYS A 197 2.17 6.35 23.37
C LYS A 197 2.85 7.63 23.84
N ASN A 198 3.68 8.24 23.02
CA ASN A 198 4.38 9.49 23.35
C ASN A 198 3.42 10.70 23.46
N GLN A 199 2.24 10.64 22.83
CA GLN A 199 1.20 11.66 22.96
C GLN A 199 0.21 11.39 24.12
N GLY A 200 0.40 10.32 24.91
CA GLY A 200 -0.54 9.92 25.96
C GLY A 200 -1.87 9.37 25.44
N LEU A 201 -1.91 8.90 24.22
CA LEU A 201 -3.11 8.45 23.49
C LEU A 201 -3.23 6.91 23.42
N SER A 202 -2.48 6.18 24.22
CA SER A 202 -2.43 4.69 24.22
C SER A 202 -3.57 4.04 25.00
#